data_76d332e03b5d13f5a976373f97b62bca
#
_entry.id   76d332e03b5d13f5a976373f97b62bca
#
_cell.length_a   1.000
_cell.length_b   1.000
_cell.length_c   1.000
_cell.angle_alpha   90.00
_cell.angle_beta   90.00
_cell.angle_gamma   90.00
#
_symmetry.space_group_name_H-M   'P 1'
#
loop_
_entity.id
_entity.type
_entity.pdbx_description
1 polymer ?
#
loop_
_entity_poly.entity_id
_entity_poly.type
_entity_poly.pdbx_seq_one_letter_code
_entity_poly.pdbx_strand_id
1 'polypeptide(L)'
;MSSTYGENLHLTIFGQSHSPAIGVTVEGIPAGEKVDLDELQRFLNRRAPGKNAWSTPRKEADAPEILSGLVNGYTCGAPLTAIIRNTNTRSQDYANLAVTPRPGHADYTAEVKYGGCQDRAGGGHFSGRLTAPLCIAGGICLQILAREGITLVSRIASIAGITDEGELTGSLAGKEFPVVSDACGEEMRAAIAAAREEGDSVGGIIECAVFGAPAGLGDPMFGGMENRIASAVFGIPAVKGVEFGAGFGVASLRGSEDNDAFTVENGKIITETNHCGGILGGITNGMPIVFRAAFKPTPSIAREQQSVNLQTMVPEKMAVTGRHDPCIVPRAVPCVEAAAAIAVYDAYLSRKKEVRYGNMDLNDYRKEIDRIDDQLIALFARRMETAEKIAEYKKANGLRVLDARREKAKLREILDKTPDDLREYVSSLYSLIFELSRSRQSCLLGTKGDLPAKIAEAIEKTPQLFPEDAAVACQGVEGAYSEQACERLFKRPSTFFFSSFEAVFSAIEKGLCRYGVLPLENSTAGSVNAVYDLMMQHNFRIVRSVRIKVDHNLLANPGAKLENIREIYSHEQAISQCAHFLQGLPN
;
A
#
# COMPACT_ATOMS: atom_id res chain seq x y z
N MET A 1 13.99 16.49 9.29
CA MET A 1 15.01 15.76 8.50
C MET A 1 14.29 14.65 7.73
N SER A 2 14.47 14.55 6.42
CA SER A 2 13.91 13.43 5.67
C SER A 2 15.01 12.41 5.42
N SER A 3 14.97 11.30 6.15
CA SER A 3 15.82 10.13 5.92
C SER A 3 14.95 8.97 5.48
N THR A 4 13.86 9.29 4.74
CA THR A 4 12.89 8.37 4.20
C THR A 4 12.97 8.35 2.68
N TYR A 5 12.73 7.18 2.10
CA TYR A 5 12.70 6.95 0.66
C TYR A 5 11.61 5.96 0.31
N GLY A 6 11.05 6.06 -0.91
CA GLY A 6 10.13 5.12 -1.53
C GLY A 6 8.66 5.52 -1.50
N GLU A 7 7.87 4.90 -2.37
CA GLU A 7 6.43 5.13 -2.54
C GLU A 7 5.60 3.92 -2.11
N ASN A 8 6.02 2.73 -2.48
CA ASN A 8 5.39 1.47 -2.08
C ASN A 8 6.19 0.75 -1.01
N LEU A 9 7.51 0.92 -1.07
CA LEU A 9 8.46 0.48 -0.09
C LEU A 9 8.96 1.69 0.66
N HIS A 10 8.45 1.95 1.86
CA HIS A 10 8.91 3.06 2.68
C HIS A 10 10.05 2.63 3.59
N LEU A 11 11.22 3.19 3.37
CA LEU A 11 12.35 2.97 4.27
C LEU A 11 12.69 4.25 5.04
N THR A 12 13.07 4.11 6.31
CA THR A 12 13.56 5.19 7.16
C THR A 12 14.88 4.76 7.79
N ILE A 13 15.96 5.52 7.51
CA ILE A 13 17.27 5.31 8.13
C ILE A 13 17.39 6.24 9.33
N PHE A 14 17.84 5.72 10.47
CA PHE A 14 17.97 6.45 11.73
C PHE A 14 19.30 6.19 12.44
N GLY A 15 19.60 7.02 13.44
CA GLY A 15 20.83 6.97 14.21
C GLY A 15 21.90 7.93 13.70
N GLN A 16 23.05 7.96 14.37
CA GLN A 16 24.23 8.75 14.04
C GLN A 16 25.49 7.89 14.17
N SER A 17 26.59 8.34 13.58
CA SER A 17 27.86 7.61 13.56
C SER A 17 28.34 7.14 14.95
N HIS A 18 28.08 7.94 15.99
CA HIS A 18 28.52 7.69 17.36
C HIS A 18 27.36 7.48 18.35
N SER A 19 26.10 7.41 17.88
CA SER A 19 24.97 7.00 18.71
C SER A 19 25.08 5.52 19.11
N PRO A 20 24.32 5.02 20.09
CA PRO A 20 24.37 3.62 20.53
C PRO A 20 24.14 2.62 19.41
N ALA A 21 23.32 2.97 18.42
CA ALA A 21 23.04 2.16 17.25
C ALA A 21 22.66 3.03 16.04
N ILE A 22 22.80 2.45 14.86
CA ILE A 22 22.21 2.93 13.60
C ILE A 22 21.25 1.88 13.11
N GLY A 23 20.23 2.25 12.35
CA GLY A 23 19.24 1.27 11.90
C GLY A 23 18.40 1.73 10.73
N VAL A 24 17.56 0.82 10.28
CA VAL A 24 16.57 1.03 9.23
C VAL A 24 15.25 0.40 9.64
N THR A 25 14.16 1.08 9.32
CA THR A 25 12.80 0.52 9.30
C THR A 25 12.32 0.50 7.87
N VAL A 26 11.78 -0.63 7.42
CA VAL A 26 11.26 -0.83 6.07
C VAL A 26 9.80 -1.27 6.18
N GLU A 27 8.91 -0.54 5.55
CA GLU A 27 7.48 -0.85 5.42
C GLU A 27 7.15 -1.14 3.96
N GLY A 28 6.11 -1.92 3.71
CA GLY A 28 5.65 -2.24 2.36
C GLY A 28 6.21 -3.54 1.77
N ILE A 29 7.10 -4.26 2.47
CA ILE A 29 7.50 -5.61 2.05
C ILE A 29 6.30 -6.55 2.27
N PRO A 30 5.84 -7.28 1.24
CA PRO A 30 4.75 -8.26 1.39
C PRO A 30 5.09 -9.32 2.44
N ALA A 31 4.07 -9.85 3.12
CA ALA A 31 4.23 -10.98 4.03
C ALA A 31 4.58 -12.25 3.24
N GLY A 32 5.41 -13.12 3.87
CA GLY A 32 5.79 -14.41 3.28
C GLY A 32 7.06 -14.38 2.43
N GLU A 33 7.75 -13.24 2.32
CA GLU A 33 9.06 -13.17 1.66
C GLU A 33 10.13 -13.79 2.54
N LYS A 34 10.88 -14.75 2.00
CA LYS A 34 11.99 -15.39 2.70
C LYS A 34 13.19 -14.44 2.78
N VAL A 35 13.78 -14.31 3.96
CA VAL A 35 15.02 -13.55 4.18
C VAL A 35 16.08 -14.48 4.75
N ASP A 36 17.17 -14.66 4.00
CA ASP A 36 18.36 -15.40 4.44
C ASP A 36 19.32 -14.41 5.13
N LEU A 37 19.44 -14.54 6.44
CA LEU A 37 20.27 -13.65 7.26
C LEU A 37 21.78 -13.90 7.04
N ASP A 38 22.19 -15.11 6.68
CA ASP A 38 23.59 -15.41 6.38
C ASP A 38 24.00 -14.80 5.03
N GLU A 39 23.12 -14.85 4.05
CA GLU A 39 23.33 -14.15 2.76
C GLU A 39 23.37 -12.63 2.97
N LEU A 40 22.46 -12.09 3.76
CA LEU A 40 22.47 -10.67 4.14
C LEU A 40 23.78 -10.28 4.82
N GLN A 41 24.28 -11.10 5.76
CA GLN A 41 25.55 -10.85 6.43
C GLN A 41 26.73 -10.91 5.45
N ARG A 42 26.75 -11.86 4.51
CA ARG A 42 27.76 -11.92 3.44
C ARG A 42 27.76 -10.65 2.59
N PHE A 43 26.58 -10.14 2.25
CA PHE A 43 26.44 -8.87 1.52
C PHE A 43 26.98 -7.69 2.32
N LEU A 44 26.59 -7.55 3.59
CA LEU A 44 27.07 -6.50 4.51
C LEU A 44 28.58 -6.56 4.71
N ASN A 45 29.16 -7.76 4.70
CA ASN A 45 30.59 -7.96 4.82
C ASN A 45 31.42 -7.34 3.68
N ARG A 46 30.85 -7.16 2.48
CA ARG A 46 31.50 -6.47 1.36
C ARG A 46 31.67 -4.96 1.65
N ARG A 47 30.73 -4.40 2.40
CA ARG A 47 30.76 -3.00 2.83
C ARG A 47 31.57 -2.78 4.09
N ALA A 48 31.68 -3.75 5.00
CA ALA A 48 32.26 -3.60 6.34
C ALA A 48 33.73 -3.13 6.29
N PRO A 49 34.15 -2.21 7.21
CA PRO A 49 35.51 -1.67 7.21
C PRO A 49 36.54 -2.65 7.79
N GLY A 50 37.84 -2.38 7.53
CA GLY A 50 38.94 -3.03 8.23
C GLY A 50 39.33 -4.42 7.74
N LYS A 51 38.94 -4.78 6.51
CA LYS A 51 39.24 -6.10 5.92
C LYS A 51 40.44 -6.13 5.00
N ASN A 52 40.87 -4.98 4.44
CA ASN A 52 41.92 -4.90 3.44
C ASN A 52 42.79 -3.61 3.58
N ALA A 53 43.93 -3.57 2.84
CA ALA A 53 44.91 -2.52 2.95
C ALA A 53 44.43 -1.15 2.40
N TRP A 54 43.45 -1.13 1.50
CA TRP A 54 42.92 0.11 0.90
C TRP A 54 41.69 0.67 1.64
N SER A 55 41.33 0.08 2.78
CA SER A 55 40.26 0.59 3.64
C SER A 55 40.77 1.10 4.98
N THR A 56 39.91 1.83 5.70
CA THR A 56 40.19 2.27 7.07
C THR A 56 40.53 1.08 7.97
N PRO A 57 41.48 1.24 8.94
CA PRO A 57 41.81 0.20 9.91
C PRO A 57 40.72 0.00 11.01
N ARG A 58 39.63 0.73 10.96
CA ARG A 58 38.47 0.54 11.87
C ARG A 58 37.87 -0.81 11.61
N LYS A 59 37.59 -1.61 12.66
CA LYS A 59 36.95 -2.91 12.56
C LYS A 59 35.55 -2.86 13.15
N GLU A 60 34.56 -3.17 12.37
CA GLU A 60 33.16 -3.34 12.79
C GLU A 60 32.53 -4.49 12.01
N ALA A 61 31.77 -5.33 12.69
CA ALA A 61 31.18 -6.54 12.09
C ALA A 61 29.97 -6.22 11.19
N ASP A 62 29.36 -5.02 11.32
CA ASP A 62 28.11 -4.64 10.66
C ASP A 62 27.02 -5.72 10.76
N ALA A 63 26.97 -6.43 11.91
CA ALA A 63 26.01 -7.48 12.13
C ALA A 63 24.61 -6.90 12.45
N PRO A 64 23.57 -7.20 11.65
CA PRO A 64 22.24 -6.69 11.89
C PRO A 64 21.53 -7.45 13.00
N GLU A 65 20.90 -6.73 13.92
CA GLU A 65 19.95 -7.24 14.92
C GLU A 65 18.54 -6.93 14.43
N ILE A 66 17.77 -7.94 14.07
CA ILE A 66 16.39 -7.78 13.61
C ILE A 66 15.48 -7.63 14.83
N LEU A 67 14.77 -6.51 14.94
CA LEU A 67 13.91 -6.20 16.07
C LEU A 67 12.43 -6.52 15.79
N SER A 68 12.00 -6.45 14.52
CA SER A 68 10.63 -6.74 14.10
C SER A 68 10.55 -7.08 12.62
N GLY A 69 9.39 -7.58 12.17
CA GLY A 69 9.08 -7.79 10.75
C GLY A 69 9.44 -9.17 10.22
N LEU A 70 10.17 -10.01 10.98
CA LEU A 70 10.48 -11.38 10.59
C LEU A 70 9.97 -12.40 11.60
N VAL A 71 9.41 -13.51 11.10
CA VAL A 71 9.02 -14.69 11.87
C VAL A 71 9.54 -15.93 11.14
N ASN A 72 10.39 -16.71 11.81
CA ASN A 72 11.01 -17.91 11.24
C ASN A 72 11.72 -17.70 9.89
N GLY A 73 12.35 -16.52 9.71
CA GLY A 73 13.05 -16.17 8.47
C GLY A 73 12.15 -15.66 7.33
N TYR A 74 10.87 -15.41 7.60
CA TYR A 74 9.93 -14.85 6.64
C TYR A 74 9.39 -13.50 7.10
N THR A 75 9.13 -12.60 6.18
CA THR A 75 8.44 -11.34 6.48
C THR A 75 7.01 -11.61 6.92
N CYS A 76 6.54 -10.86 7.93
CA CYS A 76 5.21 -11.06 8.51
C CYS A 76 4.21 -9.92 8.22
N GLY A 77 4.59 -8.97 7.34
CA GLY A 77 3.77 -7.80 7.01
C GLY A 77 3.85 -6.66 8.04
N ALA A 78 4.46 -6.87 9.21
CA ALA A 78 4.79 -5.80 10.12
C ALA A 78 6.02 -5.02 9.62
N PRO A 79 6.23 -3.74 10.04
CA PRO A 79 7.44 -3.00 9.70
C PRO A 79 8.70 -3.81 10.07
N LEU A 80 9.58 -4.02 9.09
CA LEU A 80 10.84 -4.70 9.31
C LEU A 80 11.84 -3.69 9.86
N THR A 81 12.28 -3.88 11.10
CA THR A 81 13.23 -2.99 11.76
C THR A 81 14.48 -3.76 12.14
N ALA A 82 15.63 -3.22 11.72
CA ALA A 82 16.94 -3.75 12.03
C ALA A 82 17.90 -2.67 12.52
N ILE A 83 18.75 -3.02 13.47
CA ILE A 83 19.79 -2.12 13.99
C ILE A 83 21.17 -2.76 13.88
N ILE A 84 22.19 -1.91 13.85
CA ILE A 84 23.60 -2.28 14.05
C ILE A 84 24.11 -1.49 15.24
N ARG A 85 24.62 -2.16 16.26
CA ARG A 85 25.20 -1.51 17.44
C ARG A 85 26.56 -0.92 17.11
N ASN A 86 26.80 0.30 17.54
CA ASN A 86 28.10 0.95 17.39
C ASN A 86 28.99 0.57 18.58
N THR A 87 30.02 -0.24 18.31
CA THR A 87 30.91 -0.78 19.37
C THR A 87 32.28 -0.12 19.41
N ASN A 88 32.70 0.59 18.36
CA ASN A 88 34.04 1.14 18.21
C ASN A 88 34.02 2.67 17.95
N THR A 89 33.41 3.42 18.89
CA THR A 89 33.28 4.89 18.81
C THR A 89 34.35 5.57 19.63
N ARG A 90 35.05 6.60 19.04
CA ARG A 90 36.03 7.47 19.70
C ARG A 90 35.63 8.91 19.48
N SER A 91 34.74 9.44 20.32
CA SER A 91 34.18 10.78 20.17
C SER A 91 35.23 11.90 20.41
N GLN A 92 36.30 11.61 21.15
CA GLN A 92 37.37 12.59 21.45
C GLN A 92 38.17 13.01 20.21
N ASP A 93 38.26 12.16 19.18
CA ASP A 93 39.02 12.44 17.94
C ASP A 93 38.41 13.59 17.11
N TYR A 94 37.22 14.08 17.46
CA TYR A 94 36.44 15.06 16.70
C TYR A 94 36.20 16.39 17.43
N ALA A 95 36.82 16.62 18.59
CA ALA A 95 36.56 17.82 19.39
C ALA A 95 36.97 19.11 18.64
N ASN A 96 38.03 19.07 17.84
CA ASN A 96 38.53 20.22 17.07
C ASN A 96 37.62 20.59 15.90
N LEU A 97 36.81 19.65 15.40
CA LEU A 97 35.88 19.85 14.27
C LEU A 97 34.62 20.62 14.67
N ALA A 98 34.41 20.85 15.96
CA ALA A 98 33.28 21.61 16.46
C ALA A 98 33.32 23.09 16.08
N VAL A 99 34.50 23.61 15.87
CA VAL A 99 34.75 25.05 15.61
C VAL A 99 35.27 25.26 14.19
N THR A 100 36.10 24.34 13.67
CA THR A 100 36.74 24.46 12.37
C THR A 100 36.24 23.36 11.44
N PRO A 101 35.26 23.65 10.52
CA PRO A 101 34.63 22.66 9.67
C PRO A 101 35.61 22.11 8.63
N ARG A 102 35.49 20.80 8.35
CA ARG A 102 36.27 20.16 7.29
C ARG A 102 35.86 20.68 5.91
N PRO A 103 36.78 21.11 5.06
CA PRO A 103 36.47 21.40 3.66
C PRO A 103 35.84 20.19 2.97
N GLY A 104 34.81 20.43 2.17
CA GLY A 104 34.12 19.36 1.43
C GLY A 104 33.27 18.39 2.27
N HIS A 105 33.17 18.56 3.58
CA HIS A 105 32.26 17.82 4.47
C HIS A 105 31.01 18.63 4.79
N ALA A 106 29.99 17.98 5.39
CA ALA A 106 28.73 18.62 5.76
C ALA A 106 28.81 19.47 7.05
N ASP A 107 29.95 19.59 7.69
CA ASP A 107 30.10 20.24 9.00
C ASP A 107 29.56 21.67 9.03
N TYR A 108 29.95 22.53 8.06
CA TYR A 108 29.45 23.90 7.94
C TYR A 108 27.96 23.96 7.58
N THR A 109 27.53 23.19 6.58
CA THR A 109 26.13 23.21 6.14
C THR A 109 25.17 22.68 7.19
N ALA A 110 25.60 21.71 7.98
CA ALA A 110 24.86 21.19 9.12
C ALA A 110 24.77 22.23 10.26
N GLU A 111 25.88 22.94 10.55
CA GLU A 111 25.90 24.03 11.52
C GLU A 111 24.86 25.10 11.19
N VAL A 112 24.84 25.57 9.94
CA VAL A 112 23.88 26.57 9.45
C VAL A 112 22.46 26.03 9.51
N LYS A 113 22.21 24.80 9.04
CA LYS A 113 20.89 24.22 8.95
C LYS A 113 20.25 23.94 10.30
N TYR A 114 21.04 23.49 11.28
CA TYR A 114 20.52 23.02 12.57
C TYR A 114 20.89 23.95 13.74
N GLY A 115 21.49 25.11 13.45
CA GLY A 115 21.84 26.11 14.46
C GLY A 115 22.75 25.56 15.55
N GLY A 116 23.69 24.68 15.21
CA GLY A 116 24.62 24.07 16.15
C GLY A 116 24.10 22.87 16.95
N CYS A 117 22.87 22.47 16.75
CA CYS A 117 22.23 21.35 17.47
C CYS A 117 22.49 19.95 16.85
N GLN A 118 23.26 19.89 15.74
CA GLN A 118 23.61 18.61 15.13
C GLN A 118 24.60 17.80 15.95
N ASP A 119 24.56 16.47 15.87
CA ASP A 119 25.64 15.63 16.37
C ASP A 119 26.87 15.76 15.45
N ARG A 120 27.97 16.27 15.99
CA ARG A 120 29.23 16.49 15.27
C ARG A 120 30.18 15.29 15.33
N ALA A 121 29.93 14.34 16.24
CA ALA A 121 30.81 13.21 16.47
C ALA A 121 30.84 12.27 15.24
N GLY A 122 32.01 12.12 14.63
CA GLY A 122 32.20 11.26 13.45
C GLY A 122 31.38 11.63 12.22
N GLY A 123 30.88 12.90 12.16
CA GLY A 123 29.98 13.38 11.11
C GLY A 123 28.52 13.08 11.34
N GLY A 124 28.13 12.57 12.51
CA GLY A 124 26.74 12.36 12.93
C GLY A 124 25.91 11.57 11.93
N HIS A 125 24.77 12.13 11.53
CA HIS A 125 23.87 11.55 10.53
C HIS A 125 24.35 11.72 9.08
N PHE A 126 25.39 12.54 8.82
CA PHE A 126 26.01 12.71 7.49
C PHE A 126 27.14 11.71 7.22
N SER A 127 27.42 10.84 8.16
CA SER A 127 28.49 9.86 8.07
C SER A 127 28.20 8.77 7.05
N GLY A 128 29.21 8.34 6.28
CA GLY A 128 29.15 7.14 5.45
C GLY A 128 28.80 5.85 6.22
N ARG A 129 28.88 5.88 7.56
CA ARG A 129 28.42 4.78 8.45
C ARG A 129 26.95 4.43 8.22
N LEU A 130 26.10 5.41 7.86
CA LEU A 130 24.66 5.22 7.64
C LEU A 130 24.34 4.46 6.35
N THR A 131 25.34 4.14 5.53
CA THR A 131 25.15 3.20 4.40
C THR A 131 25.02 1.75 4.87
N ALA A 132 25.39 1.41 6.11
CA ALA A 132 25.18 0.06 6.62
C ALA A 132 23.69 -0.29 6.79
N PRO A 133 22.83 0.54 7.42
CA PRO A 133 21.39 0.36 7.39
C PRO A 133 20.78 0.33 5.98
N LEU A 134 21.27 1.17 5.05
CA LEU A 134 20.86 1.14 3.64
C LEU A 134 21.13 -0.24 3.03
N CYS A 135 22.31 -0.82 3.30
CA CYS A 135 22.68 -2.15 2.83
C CYS A 135 21.84 -3.27 3.47
N ILE A 136 21.30 -3.10 4.68
CA ILE A 136 20.34 -4.07 5.25
C ILE A 136 19.07 -4.09 4.39
N ALA A 137 18.45 -2.95 4.16
CA ALA A 137 17.23 -2.84 3.35
C ALA A 137 17.48 -3.33 1.92
N GLY A 138 18.56 -2.84 1.28
CA GLY A 138 18.91 -3.22 -0.09
C GLY A 138 19.27 -4.71 -0.23
N GLY A 139 19.97 -5.29 0.75
CA GLY A 139 20.30 -6.72 0.74
C GLY A 139 19.07 -7.62 0.83
N ILE A 140 18.04 -7.20 1.55
CA ILE A 140 16.74 -7.89 1.57
C ILE A 140 16.04 -7.74 0.21
N CYS A 141 16.02 -6.54 -0.37
CA CYS A 141 15.47 -6.30 -1.70
C CYS A 141 16.18 -7.14 -2.78
N LEU A 142 17.51 -7.26 -2.73
CA LEU A 142 18.30 -8.09 -3.65
C LEU A 142 17.85 -9.56 -3.62
N GLN A 143 17.65 -10.12 -2.44
CA GLN A 143 17.17 -11.51 -2.30
C GLN A 143 15.77 -11.70 -2.89
N ILE A 144 14.88 -10.75 -2.67
CA ILE A 144 13.51 -10.80 -3.21
C ILE A 144 13.56 -10.67 -4.75
N LEU A 145 14.28 -9.68 -5.27
CA LEU A 145 14.44 -9.46 -6.71
C LEU A 145 15.07 -10.65 -7.42
N ALA A 146 16.07 -11.29 -6.81
CA ALA A 146 16.72 -12.49 -7.37
C ALA A 146 15.73 -13.64 -7.56
N ARG A 147 14.78 -13.84 -6.66
CA ARG A 147 13.71 -14.84 -6.81
C ARG A 147 12.71 -14.50 -7.92
N GLU A 148 12.58 -13.23 -8.26
CA GLU A 148 11.76 -12.75 -9.39
C GLU A 148 12.57 -12.72 -10.72
N GLY A 149 13.82 -13.23 -10.71
CA GLY A 149 14.70 -13.29 -11.88
C GLY A 149 15.41 -11.96 -12.17
N ILE A 150 15.38 -10.98 -11.26
CA ILE A 150 16.04 -9.69 -11.40
C ILE A 150 17.32 -9.70 -10.57
N THR A 151 18.47 -9.53 -11.21
CA THR A 151 19.79 -9.56 -10.57
C THR A 151 20.53 -8.25 -10.77
N LEU A 152 21.23 -7.81 -9.74
CA LEU A 152 22.06 -6.61 -9.77
C LEU A 152 23.51 -6.98 -9.61
N VAL A 153 24.36 -6.38 -10.43
CA VAL A 153 25.81 -6.53 -10.35
C VAL A 153 26.49 -5.18 -10.48
N SER A 154 27.60 -5.00 -9.81
CA SER A 154 28.35 -3.75 -9.87
C SER A 154 29.84 -4.01 -9.90
N ARG A 155 30.56 -3.04 -10.51
CA ARG A 155 32.02 -3.02 -10.56
C ARG A 155 32.57 -1.64 -10.23
N ILE A 156 33.84 -1.61 -9.92
CA ILE A 156 34.64 -0.38 -9.94
C ILE A 156 34.97 -0.11 -11.42
N ALA A 157 34.38 0.94 -11.98
CA ALA A 157 34.65 1.35 -13.36
C ALA A 157 35.90 2.23 -13.47
N SER A 158 36.15 3.10 -12.47
CA SER A 158 37.42 3.83 -12.41
C SER A 158 37.83 4.27 -11.00
N ILE A 159 39.11 4.43 -10.75
CA ILE A 159 39.66 5.08 -9.55
C ILE A 159 40.82 5.97 -9.98
N ALA A 160 40.90 7.21 -9.48
CA ALA A 160 41.96 8.17 -9.73
C ALA A 160 42.21 8.40 -11.25
N GLY A 161 41.18 8.27 -12.11
CA GLY A 161 41.30 8.42 -13.55
C GLY A 161 41.77 7.14 -14.29
N ILE A 162 42.13 6.08 -13.59
CA ILE A 162 42.42 4.76 -14.16
C ILE A 162 41.10 4.09 -14.43
N THR A 163 40.81 3.72 -15.67
CA THR A 163 39.49 3.15 -16.11
C THR A 163 39.63 1.68 -16.47
N ASP A 164 38.71 0.86 -15.98
CA ASP A 164 38.52 -0.54 -16.38
C ASP A 164 37.45 -0.59 -17.50
N GLU A 165 37.90 -0.81 -18.73
CA GLU A 165 37.04 -0.81 -19.95
C GLU A 165 36.34 -2.15 -20.20
N GLY A 166 36.51 -3.14 -19.34
CA GLY A 166 35.84 -4.45 -19.53
C GLY A 166 34.32 -4.34 -19.42
N GLU A 167 33.61 -5.22 -20.11
CA GLU A 167 32.13 -5.28 -19.99
C GLU A 167 31.69 -6.01 -18.73
N LEU A 168 30.62 -5.49 -18.09
CA LEU A 168 29.99 -6.09 -16.92
C LEU A 168 29.01 -7.18 -17.35
N THR A 169 29.50 -8.40 -17.59
CA THR A 169 28.71 -9.53 -18.09
C THR A 169 28.29 -10.53 -17.02
N GLY A 170 28.77 -10.40 -15.78
CA GLY A 170 28.51 -11.33 -14.70
C GLY A 170 28.85 -10.80 -13.32
N SER A 171 28.51 -11.58 -12.29
CA SER A 171 28.70 -11.19 -10.89
C SER A 171 30.18 -11.13 -10.51
N LEU A 172 30.60 -9.99 -9.97
CA LEU A 172 31.93 -9.77 -9.39
C LEU A 172 31.88 -9.78 -7.85
N ALA A 173 30.76 -10.19 -7.25
CA ALA A 173 30.56 -10.18 -5.80
C ALA A 173 31.56 -11.08 -5.02
N GLY A 174 32.16 -12.07 -5.68
CA GLY A 174 33.21 -12.91 -5.11
C GLY A 174 34.60 -12.27 -5.12
N LYS A 175 34.82 -11.17 -5.85
CA LYS A 175 36.10 -10.44 -5.87
C LYS A 175 36.16 -9.45 -4.70
N GLU A 176 37.28 -9.44 -3.99
CA GLU A 176 37.51 -8.48 -2.92
C GLU A 176 37.65 -7.04 -3.47
N PHE A 177 38.20 -6.90 -4.68
CA PHE A 177 38.28 -5.66 -5.44
C PHE A 177 37.54 -5.88 -6.78
N PRO A 178 36.26 -5.48 -6.89
CA PRO A 178 35.39 -5.89 -7.98
C PRO A 178 35.64 -5.08 -9.25
N VAL A 179 36.66 -5.47 -10.02
CA VAL A 179 37.01 -5.01 -11.37
C VAL A 179 36.88 -6.16 -12.35
N VAL A 180 36.72 -5.87 -13.64
CA VAL A 180 36.74 -6.87 -14.72
C VAL A 180 38.18 -7.28 -14.99
N SER A 181 39.05 -6.29 -15.24
CA SER A 181 40.49 -6.48 -15.47
C SER A 181 41.26 -6.44 -14.14
N ASP A 182 41.89 -7.56 -13.76
CA ASP A 182 42.72 -7.61 -12.56
C ASP A 182 43.97 -6.73 -12.69
N ALA A 183 44.50 -6.51 -13.89
CA ALA A 183 45.61 -5.60 -14.15
C ALA A 183 45.23 -4.15 -13.85
N CYS A 184 44.09 -3.68 -14.35
CA CYS A 184 43.58 -2.33 -13.96
C CYS A 184 43.35 -2.24 -12.45
N GLY A 185 42.86 -3.34 -11.82
CA GLY A 185 42.68 -3.42 -10.38
C GLY A 185 43.99 -3.22 -9.60
N GLU A 186 45.13 -3.74 -10.06
CA GLU A 186 46.45 -3.51 -9.46
C GLU A 186 46.89 -2.03 -9.58
N GLU A 187 46.70 -1.42 -10.76
CA GLU A 187 47.02 0.00 -10.96
C GLU A 187 46.16 0.89 -10.08
N MET A 188 44.83 0.60 -9.97
CA MET A 188 43.93 1.33 -9.07
C MET A 188 44.34 1.19 -7.59
N ARG A 189 44.73 -0.02 -7.14
CA ARG A 189 45.24 -0.24 -5.79
C ARG A 189 46.55 0.53 -5.52
N ALA A 190 47.46 0.57 -6.49
CA ALA A 190 48.68 1.35 -6.40
C ALA A 190 48.39 2.85 -6.25
N ALA A 191 47.44 3.40 -7.03
CA ALA A 191 47.03 4.79 -6.92
C ALA A 191 46.41 5.13 -5.54
N ILE A 192 45.59 4.20 -4.97
CA ILE A 192 45.07 4.36 -3.60
C ILE A 192 46.19 4.36 -2.58
N ALA A 193 47.17 3.48 -2.72
CA ALA A 193 48.30 3.39 -1.80
C ALA A 193 49.15 4.68 -1.83
N ALA A 194 49.45 5.21 -3.01
CA ALA A 194 50.16 6.46 -3.20
C ALA A 194 49.42 7.65 -2.52
N ALA A 195 48.13 7.79 -2.77
CA ALA A 195 47.31 8.81 -2.11
C ALA A 195 47.34 8.69 -0.59
N ARG A 196 47.29 7.47 -0.05
CA ARG A 196 47.39 7.21 1.39
C ARG A 196 48.74 7.65 1.96
N GLU A 197 49.83 7.35 1.28
CA GLU A 197 51.21 7.76 1.71
C GLU A 197 51.36 9.28 1.73
N GLU A 198 50.71 9.97 0.80
CA GLU A 198 50.66 11.43 0.75
C GLU A 198 49.72 12.06 1.79
N GLY A 199 48.96 11.25 2.56
CA GLY A 199 47.95 11.73 3.49
C GLY A 199 46.70 12.31 2.79
N ASP A 200 46.47 11.92 1.54
CA ASP A 200 45.37 12.37 0.68
C ASP A 200 44.33 11.26 0.40
N SER A 201 43.41 11.50 -0.51
CA SER A 201 42.36 10.54 -0.92
C SER A 201 42.04 10.64 -2.41
N VAL A 202 41.52 9.59 -2.97
CA VAL A 202 41.05 9.52 -4.36
C VAL A 202 39.59 9.09 -4.44
N GLY A 203 38.93 9.59 -5.48
CA GLY A 203 37.56 9.19 -5.86
C GLY A 203 37.55 8.19 -7.00
N GLY A 204 36.37 7.90 -7.53
CA GLY A 204 36.21 7.03 -8.67
C GLY A 204 34.75 6.86 -9.07
N ILE A 205 34.52 5.92 -9.97
CA ILE A 205 33.21 5.63 -10.57
C ILE A 205 32.86 4.17 -10.32
N ILE A 206 31.62 3.92 -9.94
CA ILE A 206 31.03 2.60 -9.82
C ILE A 206 30.01 2.47 -10.95
N GLU A 207 30.07 1.37 -11.70
CA GLU A 207 29.05 0.97 -12.67
C GLU A 207 28.19 -0.12 -12.07
N CYS A 208 26.87 -0.02 -12.26
CA CYS A 208 25.89 -1.00 -11.84
C CYS A 208 24.98 -1.36 -13.01
N ALA A 209 24.72 -2.66 -13.16
CA ALA A 209 23.78 -3.20 -14.13
C ALA A 209 22.70 -4.02 -13.43
N VAL A 210 21.43 -3.82 -13.86
CA VAL A 210 20.27 -4.59 -13.42
C VAL A 210 19.81 -5.45 -14.58
N PHE A 211 19.93 -6.75 -14.45
CA PHE A 211 19.52 -7.74 -15.45
C PHE A 211 18.16 -8.34 -15.08
N GLY A 212 17.38 -8.71 -16.10
CA GLY A 212 16.10 -9.39 -15.92
C GLY A 212 14.95 -8.48 -15.47
N ALA A 213 15.16 -7.17 -15.37
CA ALA A 213 14.08 -6.24 -15.13
C ALA A 213 13.08 -6.30 -16.30
N PRO A 214 11.77 -6.52 -16.04
CA PRO A 214 10.79 -6.55 -17.12
C PRO A 214 10.60 -5.17 -17.73
N ALA A 215 10.22 -5.10 -19.00
CA ALA A 215 9.74 -3.86 -19.60
C ALA A 215 8.51 -3.34 -18.83
N GLY A 216 8.38 -2.00 -18.69
CA GLY A 216 7.23 -1.38 -18.04
C GLY A 216 7.40 -1.09 -16.56
N LEU A 217 8.62 -0.97 -16.01
CA LEU A 217 8.85 -0.40 -14.68
C LEU A 217 9.09 1.10 -14.81
N GLY A 218 8.57 1.87 -13.85
CA GLY A 218 8.70 3.33 -13.82
C GLY A 218 7.58 4.03 -14.57
N ASP A 219 7.61 5.35 -14.52
CA ASP A 219 6.58 6.26 -15.03
C ASP A 219 7.20 7.35 -15.88
N PRO A 220 6.42 8.04 -16.72
CA PRO A 220 6.91 9.22 -17.42
C PRO A 220 7.36 10.33 -16.47
N MET A 221 8.33 11.15 -16.90
CA MET A 221 8.79 12.35 -16.20
C MET A 221 9.39 12.05 -14.80
N PHE A 222 8.74 12.54 -13.73
CA PHE A 222 9.33 12.56 -12.37
C PHE A 222 9.33 11.20 -11.66
N GLY A 223 8.47 10.29 -12.05
CA GLY A 223 8.41 8.91 -11.55
C GLY A 223 9.30 7.92 -12.32
N GLY A 224 10.09 8.41 -13.28
CA GLY A 224 10.94 7.58 -14.14
C GLY A 224 11.98 6.77 -13.38
N MET A 225 12.40 5.64 -13.97
CA MET A 225 13.40 4.77 -13.33
C MET A 225 14.73 5.46 -13.11
N GLU A 226 15.16 6.34 -14.04
CA GLU A 226 16.36 7.16 -13.85
C GLU A 226 16.22 8.05 -12.62
N ASN A 227 15.07 8.69 -12.42
CA ASN A 227 14.81 9.57 -11.26
C ASN A 227 14.80 8.77 -9.96
N ARG A 228 14.15 7.60 -9.94
CA ARG A 228 14.07 6.72 -8.76
C ARG A 228 15.46 6.20 -8.37
N ILE A 229 16.20 5.65 -9.33
CA ILE A 229 17.57 5.14 -9.09
C ILE A 229 18.50 6.29 -8.69
N ALA A 230 18.51 7.40 -9.44
CA ALA A 230 19.34 8.55 -9.11
C ALA A 230 19.03 9.10 -7.72
N SER A 231 17.76 9.25 -7.35
CA SER A 231 17.36 9.72 -6.03
C SER A 231 17.88 8.83 -4.90
N ALA A 232 17.77 7.49 -5.05
CA ALA A 232 18.30 6.54 -4.08
C ALA A 232 19.83 6.58 -4.00
N VAL A 233 20.52 6.64 -5.14
CA VAL A 233 21.98 6.66 -5.24
C VAL A 233 22.57 7.98 -4.72
N PHE A 234 21.95 9.14 -4.99
CA PHE A 234 22.36 10.42 -4.38
C PHE A 234 22.15 10.47 -2.86
N GLY A 235 21.33 9.58 -2.30
CA GLY A 235 21.23 9.35 -0.87
C GLY A 235 22.52 8.77 -0.23
N ILE A 236 23.41 8.19 -1.03
CA ILE A 236 24.71 7.67 -0.58
C ILE A 236 25.67 8.86 -0.40
N PRO A 237 26.29 9.03 0.79
CA PRO A 237 27.28 10.08 0.98
C PRO A 237 28.43 10.01 -0.03
N ALA A 238 28.90 11.17 -0.48
CA ALA A 238 29.98 11.38 -1.46
C ALA A 238 29.60 11.15 -2.94
N VAL A 239 28.43 10.71 -3.28
CA VAL A 239 27.95 10.69 -4.68
C VAL A 239 27.84 12.12 -5.20
N LYS A 240 28.33 12.37 -6.42
CA LYS A 240 28.34 13.67 -7.09
C LYS A 240 27.80 13.65 -8.51
N GLY A 241 27.63 12.50 -9.09
CA GLY A 241 27.06 12.33 -10.43
C GLY A 241 26.44 10.94 -10.57
N VAL A 242 25.39 10.85 -11.36
CA VAL A 242 24.77 9.62 -11.84
C VAL A 242 24.47 9.81 -13.30
N GLU A 243 24.83 8.84 -14.12
CA GLU A 243 24.52 8.82 -15.57
C GLU A 243 24.05 7.42 -15.98
N PHE A 244 23.21 7.36 -17.01
CA PHE A 244 22.61 6.12 -17.51
C PHE A 244 23.08 5.82 -18.94
N GLY A 245 23.31 4.57 -19.27
CA GLY A 245 23.75 4.13 -20.59
C GLY A 245 25.05 4.83 -21.04
N ALA A 246 25.01 5.45 -22.21
CA ALA A 246 26.13 6.24 -22.73
C ALA A 246 26.40 7.54 -21.94
N GLY A 247 25.47 7.93 -21.04
CA GLY A 247 25.66 9.03 -20.12
C GLY A 247 25.89 10.36 -20.82
N PHE A 248 26.85 11.17 -20.34
CA PHE A 248 27.18 12.43 -20.99
C PHE A 248 27.74 12.28 -22.41
N GLY A 249 28.18 11.08 -22.80
CA GLY A 249 28.68 10.78 -24.14
C GLY A 249 27.64 10.99 -25.25
N VAL A 250 26.33 10.85 -24.93
CA VAL A 250 25.24 11.07 -25.89
C VAL A 250 25.27 12.45 -26.54
N ALA A 251 25.79 13.46 -25.82
CA ALA A 251 25.89 14.83 -26.33
C ALA A 251 26.78 14.97 -27.58
N SER A 252 27.64 14.00 -27.83
CA SER A 252 28.54 13.96 -28.97
C SER A 252 28.02 13.10 -30.12
N LEU A 253 26.95 12.34 -29.93
CA LEU A 253 26.37 11.42 -30.90
C LEU A 253 25.30 12.11 -31.75
N ARG A 254 25.11 11.58 -32.98
CA ARG A 254 23.96 11.90 -33.80
C ARG A 254 22.78 10.97 -33.41
N GLY A 255 21.55 11.38 -33.64
CA GLY A 255 20.40 10.53 -33.34
C GLY A 255 20.45 9.15 -34.02
N SER A 256 21.03 9.03 -35.22
CA SER A 256 21.23 7.75 -35.89
C SER A 256 22.33 6.87 -35.28
N GLU A 257 23.19 7.44 -34.45
CA GLU A 257 24.27 6.74 -33.73
C GLU A 257 23.85 6.38 -32.32
N ASP A 258 22.99 7.20 -31.73
CA ASP A 258 22.51 7.05 -30.34
C ASP A 258 21.28 6.14 -30.22
N ASN A 259 20.38 6.17 -31.22
CA ASN A 259 19.13 5.42 -31.17
C ASN A 259 19.37 3.90 -31.08
N ASP A 260 18.85 3.29 -30.03
CA ASP A 260 18.84 1.85 -29.80
C ASP A 260 17.81 1.19 -30.75
N ALA A 261 18.27 0.59 -31.86
CA ALA A 261 17.41 -0.04 -32.85
C ALA A 261 16.69 -1.26 -32.28
N PHE A 262 15.37 -1.34 -32.45
CA PHE A 262 14.57 -2.49 -31.99
C PHE A 262 14.77 -3.70 -32.90
N THR A 263 14.87 -4.88 -32.26
CA THR A 263 14.88 -6.18 -32.94
C THR A 263 14.07 -7.20 -32.13
N VAL A 264 13.92 -8.41 -32.63
CA VAL A 264 13.21 -9.51 -31.96
C VAL A 264 14.14 -10.69 -31.77
N GLU A 265 14.36 -11.09 -30.54
CA GLU A 265 15.13 -12.29 -30.22
C GLU A 265 14.30 -13.21 -29.29
N ASN A 266 14.19 -14.51 -29.67
CA ASN A 266 13.41 -15.50 -28.92
C ASN A 266 11.97 -15.08 -28.59
N GLY A 267 11.31 -14.32 -29.52
CA GLY A 267 9.94 -13.81 -29.32
C GLY A 267 9.80 -12.62 -28.37
N LYS A 268 10.93 -12.03 -27.96
CA LYS A 268 10.96 -10.81 -27.12
C LYS A 268 11.50 -9.65 -27.93
N ILE A 269 10.94 -8.46 -27.71
CA ILE A 269 11.48 -7.22 -28.23
C ILE A 269 12.71 -6.85 -27.40
N ILE A 270 13.84 -6.62 -28.08
CA ILE A 270 15.10 -6.15 -27.49
C ILE A 270 15.65 -5.02 -28.37
N THR A 271 16.74 -4.40 -27.95
CA THR A 271 17.47 -3.42 -28.76
C THR A 271 18.86 -3.96 -29.11
N GLU A 272 19.38 -3.55 -30.27
CA GLU A 272 20.71 -3.97 -30.77
C GLU A 272 21.86 -3.33 -29.97
N THR A 273 21.63 -2.10 -29.48
CA THR A 273 22.51 -1.36 -28.59
C THR A 273 21.77 -1.01 -27.29
N ASN A 274 22.45 -0.42 -26.33
CA ASN A 274 21.84 -0.02 -25.06
C ASN A 274 22.37 1.36 -24.61
N HIS A 275 22.42 2.32 -25.52
CA HIS A 275 22.88 3.68 -25.25
C HIS A 275 21.98 4.40 -24.24
N CYS A 276 20.67 4.13 -24.26
CA CYS A 276 19.71 4.65 -23.30
C CYS A 276 19.77 3.95 -21.92
N GLY A 277 20.61 2.92 -21.76
CA GLY A 277 20.78 2.22 -20.49
C GLY A 277 19.55 1.48 -19.99
N GLY A 278 18.73 0.91 -20.92
CA GLY A 278 17.57 0.08 -20.58
C GLY A 278 16.29 0.83 -20.22
N ILE A 279 16.27 2.16 -20.38
CA ILE A 279 15.15 3.03 -19.96
C ILE A 279 14.80 3.98 -21.11
N LEU A 280 13.54 4.01 -21.51
CA LEU A 280 13.01 4.89 -22.54
C LEU A 280 11.80 5.68 -21.99
N GLY A 281 11.91 7.00 -21.95
CA GLY A 281 10.84 7.87 -21.43
C GLY A 281 10.52 7.65 -19.95
N GLY A 282 11.50 7.24 -19.14
CA GLY A 282 11.34 6.93 -17.73
C GLY A 282 10.93 5.48 -17.44
N ILE A 283 10.67 4.67 -18.48
CA ILE A 283 10.12 3.31 -18.37
C ILE A 283 11.13 2.30 -18.88
N THR A 284 11.32 1.18 -18.17
CA THR A 284 12.22 0.11 -18.59
C THR A 284 11.74 -0.53 -19.89
N ASN A 285 12.68 -0.85 -20.79
CA ASN A 285 12.40 -1.50 -22.08
C ASN A 285 12.67 -3.01 -22.11
N GLY A 286 13.15 -3.58 -20.96
CA GLY A 286 13.51 -5.01 -20.86
C GLY A 286 14.98 -5.31 -21.12
N MET A 287 15.77 -4.35 -21.61
CA MET A 287 17.23 -4.43 -21.66
C MET A 287 17.82 -4.22 -20.25
N PRO A 288 19.09 -4.60 -20.03
CA PRO A 288 19.76 -4.30 -18.77
C PRO A 288 19.73 -2.81 -18.45
N ILE A 289 19.32 -2.46 -17.22
CA ILE A 289 19.47 -1.07 -16.74
C ILE A 289 20.93 -0.88 -16.38
N VAL A 290 21.62 0.02 -17.07
CA VAL A 290 23.03 0.31 -16.83
C VAL A 290 23.20 1.76 -16.42
N PHE A 291 23.87 1.98 -15.28
CA PHE A 291 24.17 3.33 -14.81
C PHE A 291 25.52 3.40 -14.11
N ARG A 292 26.09 4.59 -14.03
CA ARG A 292 27.35 4.88 -13.34
C ARG A 292 27.15 5.96 -12.28
N ALA A 293 27.82 5.78 -11.13
CA ALA A 293 27.80 6.70 -10.01
C ALA A 293 29.22 7.22 -9.70
N ALA A 294 29.41 8.53 -9.73
CA ALA A 294 30.68 9.18 -9.43
C ALA A 294 30.80 9.52 -7.95
N PHE A 295 31.87 9.07 -7.32
CA PHE A 295 32.20 9.31 -5.92
C PHE A 295 33.37 10.30 -5.81
N LYS A 296 33.17 11.39 -5.07
CA LYS A 296 34.26 12.30 -4.77
C LYS A 296 35.26 11.70 -3.78
N PRO A 297 36.50 12.17 -3.75
CA PRO A 297 37.46 11.80 -2.73
C PRO A 297 36.94 12.07 -1.31
N THR A 298 37.42 11.31 -0.34
CA THR A 298 37.06 11.47 1.07
C THR A 298 37.56 12.83 1.56
N PRO A 299 36.71 13.70 2.13
CA PRO A 299 37.12 15.05 2.55
C PRO A 299 37.97 15.07 3.83
N SER A 300 37.96 13.98 4.59
CA SER A 300 38.77 13.84 5.81
C SER A 300 40.15 13.30 5.45
N ILE A 301 41.10 14.19 5.22
CA ILE A 301 42.47 13.87 4.83
C ILE A 301 43.48 14.41 5.86
N ALA A 302 44.65 13.81 5.92
CA ALA A 302 45.72 14.21 6.84
C ALA A 302 46.55 15.43 6.34
N ARG A 303 46.37 15.79 5.06
CA ARG A 303 47.02 17.01 4.53
C ARG A 303 46.40 18.27 5.12
N GLU A 304 47.22 19.27 5.31
CA GLU A 304 46.79 20.60 5.74
C GLU A 304 45.87 21.25 4.70
N GLN A 305 44.71 21.70 5.14
CA GLN A 305 43.69 22.33 4.31
C GLN A 305 43.32 23.71 4.91
N GLN A 306 42.88 24.61 4.02
CA GLN A 306 42.36 25.90 4.44
C GLN A 306 40.90 25.74 4.88
N SER A 307 40.57 26.25 6.08
CA SER A 307 39.22 26.31 6.63
C SER A 307 38.99 27.67 7.30
N VAL A 308 37.94 27.77 8.11
CA VAL A 308 37.61 28.97 8.89
C VAL A 308 37.21 28.55 10.31
N ASN A 309 37.56 29.36 11.27
CA ASN A 309 37.05 29.24 12.62
C ASN A 309 35.67 29.89 12.69
N LEU A 310 34.61 29.11 12.93
CA LEU A 310 33.20 29.58 12.93
C LEU A 310 32.86 30.53 14.08
N GLN A 311 33.66 30.55 15.15
CA GLN A 311 33.43 31.44 16.29
C GLN A 311 34.11 32.81 16.09
N THR A 312 35.35 32.79 15.58
CA THR A 312 36.11 34.02 15.38
C THR A 312 35.97 34.61 13.99
N MET A 313 35.42 33.87 13.05
CA MET A 313 35.27 34.20 11.63
C MET A 313 36.61 34.52 10.95
N VAL A 314 37.69 33.87 11.39
CA VAL A 314 39.03 34.04 10.83
C VAL A 314 39.42 32.78 10.05
N PRO A 315 40.09 32.92 8.88
CA PRO A 315 40.68 31.80 8.17
C PRO A 315 41.68 31.05 9.03
N GLU A 316 41.59 29.72 9.03
CA GLU A 316 42.42 28.83 9.84
C GLU A 316 42.82 27.60 9.03
N LYS A 317 44.05 27.13 9.22
CA LYS A 317 44.50 25.88 8.64
C LYS A 317 44.14 24.71 9.55
N MET A 318 43.73 23.61 8.94
CA MET A 318 43.41 22.38 9.66
C MET A 318 43.91 21.14 8.93
N ALA A 319 44.22 20.10 9.68
CA ALA A 319 44.43 18.75 9.18
C ALA A 319 43.55 17.79 9.99
N VAL A 320 42.97 16.79 9.34
CA VAL A 320 42.13 15.83 10.04
C VAL A 320 43.00 14.67 10.54
N THR A 321 43.07 14.52 11.85
CA THR A 321 43.70 13.36 12.49
C THR A 321 42.67 12.27 12.69
N GLY A 322 42.98 11.04 12.28
CA GLY A 322 42.01 9.92 12.45
C GLY A 322 42.20 8.78 11.44
N ARG A 323 41.29 7.82 11.51
CA ARG A 323 41.31 6.61 10.67
C ARG A 323 40.33 6.76 9.53
N HIS A 324 40.77 7.33 8.43
CA HIS A 324 39.93 7.59 7.25
C HIS A 324 40.27 6.64 6.10
N ASP A 325 39.27 6.40 5.22
CA ASP A 325 39.48 5.65 3.99
C ASP A 325 40.25 6.53 2.96
N PRO A 326 41.38 6.08 2.40
CA PRO A 326 42.04 6.80 1.30
C PRO A 326 41.19 6.72 0.00
N CYS A 327 40.34 5.73 -0.12
CA CYS A 327 39.34 5.60 -1.18
C CYS A 327 38.11 4.84 -0.66
N ILE A 328 36.94 5.43 -0.81
CA ILE A 328 35.68 4.78 -0.38
C ILE A 328 35.06 3.91 -1.45
N VAL A 329 35.48 4.01 -2.73
CA VAL A 329 34.84 3.39 -3.88
C VAL A 329 34.68 1.87 -3.71
N PRO A 330 35.69 1.08 -3.29
CA PRO A 330 35.54 -0.36 -3.15
C PRO A 330 34.44 -0.76 -2.14
N ARG A 331 34.27 0.01 -1.06
CA ARG A 331 33.26 -0.20 -0.04
C ARG A 331 31.89 0.34 -0.44
N ALA A 332 31.85 1.27 -1.39
CA ALA A 332 30.60 1.86 -1.89
C ALA A 332 29.90 0.97 -2.93
N VAL A 333 30.60 0.01 -3.55
CA VAL A 333 30.00 -0.92 -4.53
C VAL A 333 28.73 -1.58 -4.00
N PRO A 334 28.69 -2.28 -2.85
CA PRO A 334 27.45 -2.86 -2.32
C PRO A 334 26.43 -1.79 -1.88
N CYS A 335 26.85 -0.54 -1.60
CA CYS A 335 25.90 0.52 -1.29
C CYS A 335 25.12 0.97 -2.54
N VAL A 336 25.78 0.99 -3.71
CA VAL A 336 25.13 1.30 -5.00
C VAL A 336 24.16 0.18 -5.37
N GLU A 337 24.56 -1.09 -5.23
CA GLU A 337 23.67 -2.23 -5.43
C GLU A 337 22.44 -2.15 -4.51
N ALA A 338 22.63 -1.84 -3.23
CA ALA A 338 21.56 -1.69 -2.26
C ALA A 338 20.56 -0.58 -2.64
N ALA A 339 21.08 0.59 -3.01
CA ALA A 339 20.25 1.74 -3.39
C ALA A 339 19.45 1.45 -4.67
N ALA A 340 20.09 0.85 -5.67
CA ALA A 340 19.43 0.45 -6.91
C ALA A 340 18.38 -0.64 -6.66
N ALA A 341 18.69 -1.65 -5.84
CA ALA A 341 17.73 -2.71 -5.50
C ALA A 341 16.47 -2.16 -4.82
N ILE A 342 16.61 -1.20 -3.91
CA ILE A 342 15.48 -0.53 -3.25
C ILE A 342 14.62 0.19 -4.31
N ALA A 343 15.24 0.97 -5.21
CA ALA A 343 14.52 1.72 -6.24
C ALA A 343 13.79 0.80 -7.24
N VAL A 344 14.48 -0.26 -7.69
CA VAL A 344 13.90 -1.24 -8.62
C VAL A 344 12.77 -2.03 -7.95
N TYR A 345 12.93 -2.43 -6.68
CA TYR A 345 11.90 -3.18 -5.98
C TYR A 345 10.67 -2.32 -5.68
N ASP A 346 10.85 -1.05 -5.32
CA ASP A 346 9.76 -0.09 -5.15
C ASP A 346 8.93 0.08 -6.43
N ALA A 347 9.57 0.24 -7.59
CA ALA A 347 8.91 0.30 -8.89
C ALA A 347 8.25 -1.05 -9.28
N TYR A 348 8.90 -2.17 -8.95
CA TYR A 348 8.34 -3.51 -9.19
C TYR A 348 7.04 -3.75 -8.42
N LEU A 349 6.95 -3.26 -7.19
CA LEU A 349 5.73 -3.30 -6.39
C LEU A 349 4.60 -2.46 -7.00
N SER A 350 4.90 -1.29 -7.60
CA SER A 350 3.91 -0.49 -8.35
C SER A 350 3.34 -1.30 -9.51
N ARG A 351 4.22 -1.86 -10.35
CA ARG A 351 3.81 -2.65 -11.51
C ARG A 351 2.96 -3.87 -11.12
N LYS A 352 3.32 -4.58 -10.02
CA LYS A 352 2.50 -5.71 -9.52
C LYS A 352 1.07 -5.27 -9.19
N LYS A 353 0.88 -4.06 -8.66
CA LYS A 353 -0.45 -3.50 -8.40
C LYS A 353 -1.18 -3.18 -9.71
N GLU A 354 -0.53 -2.46 -10.62
CA GLU A 354 -1.13 -2.02 -11.89
C GLU A 354 -1.50 -3.19 -12.80
N VAL A 355 -0.61 -4.18 -12.97
CA VAL A 355 -0.89 -5.39 -13.75
C VAL A 355 -2.01 -6.21 -13.13
N ARG A 356 -2.10 -6.25 -11.80
CA ARG A 356 -3.20 -6.91 -11.08
C ARG A 356 -4.54 -6.26 -11.41
N TYR A 357 -4.62 -4.92 -11.42
CA TYR A 357 -5.86 -4.20 -11.74
C TYR A 357 -6.17 -4.14 -13.24
N GLY A 358 -5.17 -4.08 -14.12
CA GLY A 358 -5.35 -3.97 -15.57
C GLY A 358 -5.76 -5.27 -16.27
N ASN A 359 -5.42 -6.44 -15.70
CA ASN A 359 -5.71 -7.77 -16.26
C ASN A 359 -6.68 -8.60 -15.41
N MET A 360 -7.34 -8.00 -14.42
CA MET A 360 -8.34 -8.71 -13.60
C MET A 360 -9.57 -9.04 -14.44
N ASP A 361 -9.93 -10.31 -14.50
CA ASP A 361 -11.21 -10.75 -14.99
C ASP A 361 -12.33 -10.59 -13.90
N LEU A 362 -13.57 -10.83 -14.27
CA LEU A 362 -14.70 -10.75 -13.33
C LEU A 362 -14.52 -11.66 -12.10
N ASN A 363 -13.84 -12.79 -12.26
CA ASN A 363 -13.62 -13.73 -11.15
C ASN A 363 -12.54 -13.22 -10.20
N ASP A 364 -11.52 -12.52 -10.71
CA ASP A 364 -10.50 -11.90 -9.88
C ASP A 364 -11.07 -10.75 -9.05
N TYR A 365 -11.95 -9.92 -9.63
CA TYR A 365 -12.68 -8.90 -8.86
C TYR A 365 -13.56 -9.53 -7.78
N ARG A 366 -14.22 -10.65 -8.06
CA ARG A 366 -15.02 -11.39 -7.06
C ARG A 366 -14.14 -11.91 -5.92
N LYS A 367 -13.00 -12.53 -6.22
CA LYS A 367 -12.04 -12.98 -5.18
C LYS A 367 -11.51 -11.82 -4.32
N GLU A 368 -11.33 -10.66 -4.91
CA GLU A 368 -10.91 -9.48 -4.14
C GLU A 368 -12.03 -8.98 -3.23
N ILE A 369 -13.28 -8.98 -3.70
CA ILE A 369 -14.46 -8.73 -2.85
C ILE A 369 -14.53 -9.73 -1.71
N ASP A 370 -14.37 -11.03 -1.99
CA ASP A 370 -14.37 -12.08 -0.95
C ASP A 370 -13.33 -11.81 0.14
N ARG A 371 -12.11 -11.38 -0.23
CA ARG A 371 -11.06 -11.01 0.74
C ARG A 371 -11.42 -9.78 1.57
N ILE A 372 -12.03 -8.79 0.93
CA ILE A 372 -12.51 -7.58 1.63
C ILE A 372 -13.61 -7.96 2.59
N ASP A 373 -14.53 -8.84 2.19
CA ASP A 373 -15.63 -9.33 3.05
C ASP A 373 -15.10 -10.10 4.26
N ASP A 374 -14.09 -10.95 4.10
CA ASP A 374 -13.42 -11.64 5.21
C ASP A 374 -12.83 -10.64 6.21
N GLN A 375 -12.19 -9.57 5.73
CA GLN A 375 -11.66 -8.51 6.58
C GLN A 375 -12.78 -7.73 7.28
N LEU A 376 -13.85 -7.40 6.58
CA LEU A 376 -15.02 -6.73 7.13
C LEU A 376 -15.67 -7.56 8.25
N ILE A 377 -15.83 -8.86 8.04
CA ILE A 377 -16.37 -9.80 9.04
C ILE A 377 -15.48 -9.80 10.29
N ALA A 378 -14.16 -9.92 10.11
CA ALA A 378 -13.22 -9.94 11.23
C ALA A 378 -13.24 -8.62 12.03
N LEU A 379 -13.23 -7.48 11.33
CA LEU A 379 -13.31 -6.15 11.96
C LEU A 379 -14.66 -5.91 12.65
N PHE A 380 -15.75 -6.36 12.05
CA PHE A 380 -17.08 -6.27 12.63
C PHE A 380 -17.19 -7.11 13.90
N ALA A 381 -16.71 -8.37 13.88
CA ALA A 381 -16.67 -9.24 15.06
C ALA A 381 -15.89 -8.59 16.20
N ARG A 382 -14.68 -8.10 15.94
CA ARG A 382 -13.85 -7.38 16.92
C ARG A 382 -14.54 -6.12 17.47
N ARG A 383 -15.26 -5.40 16.61
CA ARG A 383 -16.04 -4.24 17.04
C ARG A 383 -17.19 -4.62 17.95
N MET A 384 -17.88 -5.75 17.70
CA MET A 384 -18.95 -6.26 18.55
C MET A 384 -18.44 -6.74 19.91
N GLU A 385 -17.31 -7.44 19.97
CA GLU A 385 -16.64 -7.79 21.23
C GLU A 385 -16.29 -6.54 22.06
N THR A 386 -15.82 -5.48 21.40
CA THR A 386 -15.55 -4.21 22.08
C THR A 386 -16.84 -3.56 22.61
N ALA A 387 -17.94 -3.68 21.85
CA ALA A 387 -19.25 -3.19 22.29
C ALA A 387 -19.78 -3.95 23.52
N GLU A 388 -19.47 -5.24 23.64
CA GLU A 388 -19.78 -6.04 24.85
C GLU A 388 -19.02 -5.54 26.08
N LYS A 389 -17.71 -5.29 25.95
CA LYS A 389 -16.90 -4.71 27.04
C LYS A 389 -17.42 -3.33 27.48
N ILE A 390 -17.88 -2.52 26.51
CA ILE A 390 -18.53 -1.24 26.80
C ILE A 390 -19.85 -1.46 27.56
N ALA A 391 -20.64 -2.49 27.22
CA ALA A 391 -21.87 -2.81 27.93
C ALA A 391 -21.60 -3.21 29.38
N GLU A 392 -20.60 -4.06 29.63
CA GLU A 392 -20.16 -4.44 30.98
C GLU A 392 -19.74 -3.22 31.80
N TYR A 393 -18.95 -2.33 31.24
CA TYR A 393 -18.53 -1.09 31.87
C TYR A 393 -19.73 -0.19 32.20
N LYS A 394 -20.67 -0.02 31.25
CA LYS A 394 -21.90 0.77 31.45
C LYS A 394 -22.78 0.17 32.57
N LYS A 395 -22.88 -1.16 32.61
CA LYS A 395 -23.62 -1.89 33.66
C LYS A 395 -23.02 -1.62 35.04
N ALA A 396 -21.71 -1.73 35.17
CA ALA A 396 -20.98 -1.50 36.41
C ALA A 396 -21.13 -0.04 36.93
N ASN A 397 -21.29 0.92 36.01
CA ASN A 397 -21.34 2.34 36.34
C ASN A 397 -22.76 2.97 36.24
N GLY A 398 -23.81 2.18 36.02
CA GLY A 398 -25.18 2.66 35.91
C GLY A 398 -25.47 3.56 34.69
N LEU A 399 -24.70 3.45 33.62
CA LEU A 399 -24.80 4.29 32.44
C LEU A 399 -25.81 3.72 31.42
N ARG A 400 -26.50 4.62 30.69
CA ARG A 400 -27.43 4.22 29.62
C ARG A 400 -26.70 3.66 28.39
N VAL A 401 -27.34 2.71 27.69
CA VAL A 401 -26.81 2.14 26.43
C VAL A 401 -26.66 3.22 25.37
N LEU A 402 -27.71 3.99 25.08
CA LEU A 402 -27.71 5.02 24.07
C LEU A 402 -27.02 6.30 24.56
N ASP A 403 -25.99 6.71 23.81
CA ASP A 403 -25.39 8.04 23.88
C ASP A 403 -25.50 8.70 22.50
N ALA A 404 -26.65 9.32 22.25
CA ALA A 404 -26.95 9.93 20.95
C ALA A 404 -25.98 11.07 20.56
N ARG A 405 -25.42 11.77 21.57
CA ARG A 405 -24.45 12.85 21.31
C ARG A 405 -23.13 12.30 20.77
N ARG A 406 -22.64 11.23 21.38
CA ARG A 406 -21.42 10.55 20.96
C ARG A 406 -21.58 9.89 19.58
N GLU A 407 -22.73 9.23 19.31
CA GLU A 407 -22.99 8.61 18.00
C GLU A 407 -23.00 9.65 16.88
N LYS A 408 -23.67 10.81 17.08
CA LYS A 408 -23.67 11.91 16.10
C LYS A 408 -22.27 12.48 15.86
N ALA A 409 -21.50 12.68 16.91
CA ALA A 409 -20.12 13.18 16.81
C ALA A 409 -19.23 12.18 16.04
N LYS A 410 -19.37 10.88 16.35
CA LYS A 410 -18.60 9.84 15.66
C LYS A 410 -18.98 9.68 14.19
N LEU A 411 -20.28 9.80 13.88
CA LEU A 411 -20.72 9.75 12.47
C LEU A 411 -20.14 10.91 11.68
N ARG A 412 -20.11 12.13 12.23
CA ARG A 412 -19.45 13.27 11.56
C ARG A 412 -17.97 13.01 11.29
N GLU A 413 -17.22 12.57 12.30
CA GLU A 413 -15.79 12.24 12.14
C GLU A 413 -15.53 11.20 11.03
N ILE A 414 -16.44 10.24 10.89
CA ILE A 414 -16.35 9.21 9.86
C ILE A 414 -16.64 9.80 8.48
N LEU A 415 -17.71 10.60 8.36
CA LEU A 415 -18.09 11.23 7.11
C LEU A 415 -17.05 12.26 6.63
N ASP A 416 -16.36 12.95 7.54
CA ASP A 416 -15.27 13.88 7.21
C ASP A 416 -14.05 13.16 6.59
N LYS A 417 -13.89 11.85 6.86
CA LYS A 417 -12.82 11.01 6.29
C LYS A 417 -13.28 10.21 5.06
N THR A 418 -14.55 10.33 4.68
CA THR A 418 -15.17 9.55 3.60
C THR A 418 -15.20 10.37 2.31
N PRO A 419 -14.79 9.81 1.15
CA PRO A 419 -14.99 10.44 -0.15
C PRO A 419 -16.44 10.86 -0.36
N ASP A 420 -16.67 11.99 -1.05
CA ASP A 420 -17.99 12.61 -1.18
C ASP A 420 -19.03 11.70 -1.82
N ASP A 421 -18.65 10.93 -2.84
CA ASP A 421 -19.47 9.96 -3.56
C ASP A 421 -19.90 8.74 -2.71
N LEU A 422 -19.21 8.44 -1.62
CA LEU A 422 -19.50 7.32 -0.73
C LEU A 422 -20.21 7.72 0.57
N ARG A 423 -20.39 9.02 0.84
CA ARG A 423 -20.91 9.52 2.13
C ARG A 423 -22.29 8.97 2.49
N GLU A 424 -23.20 8.87 1.54
CA GLU A 424 -24.54 8.33 1.79
C GLU A 424 -24.51 6.84 2.16
N TYR A 425 -23.71 6.05 1.43
CA TYR A 425 -23.54 4.63 1.71
C TYR A 425 -22.90 4.40 3.08
N VAL A 426 -21.84 5.13 3.40
CA VAL A 426 -21.14 5.04 4.69
C VAL A 426 -22.04 5.52 5.84
N SER A 427 -22.84 6.56 5.65
CA SER A 427 -23.82 7.03 6.64
C SER A 427 -24.83 5.94 6.97
N SER A 428 -25.38 5.29 5.96
CA SER A 428 -26.33 4.18 6.11
C SER A 428 -25.72 2.97 6.81
N LEU A 429 -24.51 2.58 6.38
CA LEU A 429 -23.76 1.48 6.99
C LEU A 429 -23.49 1.73 8.47
N TYR A 430 -22.97 2.90 8.84
CA TYR A 430 -22.64 3.21 10.24
C TYR A 430 -23.87 3.38 11.10
N SER A 431 -24.98 3.87 10.58
CA SER A 431 -26.26 3.90 11.27
C SER A 431 -26.72 2.49 11.67
N LEU A 432 -26.62 1.53 10.75
CA LEU A 432 -26.90 0.12 11.01
C LEU A 432 -25.91 -0.48 12.03
N ILE A 433 -24.63 -0.21 11.88
CA ILE A 433 -23.60 -0.68 12.83
C ILE A 433 -23.85 -0.17 14.25
N PHE A 434 -24.27 1.09 14.42
CA PHE A 434 -24.62 1.63 15.75
C PHE A 434 -25.86 0.94 16.30
N GLU A 435 -26.88 0.69 15.48
CA GLU A 435 -28.09 -0.04 15.89
C GLU A 435 -27.77 -1.46 16.36
N LEU A 436 -26.98 -2.22 15.59
CA LEU A 436 -26.55 -3.57 15.94
C LEU A 436 -25.71 -3.59 17.24
N SER A 437 -24.84 -2.59 17.42
CA SER A 437 -24.04 -2.45 18.65
C SER A 437 -24.93 -2.17 19.87
N ARG A 438 -25.96 -1.33 19.74
CA ARG A 438 -26.93 -1.09 20.82
C ARG A 438 -27.75 -2.35 21.13
N SER A 439 -28.20 -3.04 20.09
CA SER A 439 -28.94 -4.31 20.25
C SER A 439 -28.10 -5.33 21.03
N ARG A 440 -26.83 -5.51 20.66
CA ARG A 440 -25.91 -6.42 21.35
C ARG A 440 -25.68 -6.01 22.82
N GLN A 441 -25.47 -4.71 23.09
CA GLN A 441 -25.32 -4.17 24.44
C GLN A 441 -26.60 -4.38 25.27
N SER A 442 -27.79 -4.15 24.70
CA SER A 442 -29.07 -4.34 25.38
C SER A 442 -29.32 -5.79 25.74
N CYS A 443 -28.97 -6.74 24.88
CA CYS A 443 -29.06 -8.18 25.17
C CYS A 443 -28.22 -8.56 26.41
N LEU A 444 -27.01 -8.02 26.55
CA LEU A 444 -26.12 -8.31 27.68
C LEU A 444 -26.55 -7.62 29.00
N LEU A 445 -27.19 -6.46 28.89
CA LEU A 445 -27.67 -5.75 30.06
C LEU A 445 -28.89 -6.38 30.72
N GLY A 446 -29.59 -7.25 29.99
CA GLY A 446 -30.76 -7.98 30.46
C GLY A 446 -31.97 -7.07 30.70
N THR A 447 -33.08 -7.30 30.03
CA THR A 447 -34.38 -6.70 30.38
C THR A 447 -34.96 -7.47 31.56
N LYS A 448 -35.13 -6.81 32.71
CA LYS A 448 -35.92 -7.36 33.81
C LYS A 448 -37.39 -7.32 33.38
N GLY A 449 -37.97 -8.45 33.00
CA GLY A 449 -39.39 -8.61 32.67
C GLY A 449 -39.70 -10.01 32.14
N ASP A 450 -40.96 -10.49 32.29
CA ASP A 450 -41.41 -11.80 31.82
C ASP A 450 -41.56 -11.89 30.30
N LEU A 451 -41.53 -10.76 29.59
CA LEU A 451 -41.74 -10.70 28.14
C LEU A 451 -40.74 -11.49 27.31
N PRO A 452 -39.41 -11.43 27.56
CA PRO A 452 -38.44 -12.26 26.84
C PRO A 452 -38.68 -13.75 27.01
N ALA A 453 -39.05 -14.20 28.23
CA ALA A 453 -39.38 -15.60 28.50
C ALA A 453 -40.65 -16.04 27.74
N LYS A 454 -41.68 -15.19 27.74
CA LYS A 454 -42.94 -15.45 27.01
C LYS A 454 -42.69 -15.49 25.49
N ILE A 455 -41.82 -14.62 24.98
CA ILE A 455 -41.47 -14.65 23.55
C ILE A 455 -40.68 -15.93 23.20
N ALA A 456 -39.68 -16.30 24.02
CA ALA A 456 -38.91 -17.52 23.82
C ALA A 456 -39.82 -18.78 23.84
N GLU A 457 -40.74 -18.88 24.82
CA GLU A 457 -41.73 -19.95 24.91
C GLU A 457 -42.66 -19.99 23.69
N ALA A 458 -43.08 -18.81 23.21
CA ALA A 458 -43.91 -18.71 22.02
C ALA A 458 -43.16 -19.14 20.74
N ILE A 459 -41.87 -18.79 20.62
CA ILE A 459 -41.01 -19.23 19.51
C ILE A 459 -40.81 -20.74 19.55
N GLU A 460 -40.56 -21.33 20.72
CA GLU A 460 -40.37 -22.76 20.89
C GLU A 460 -41.63 -23.57 20.55
N LYS A 461 -42.79 -23.04 20.90
CA LYS A 461 -44.10 -23.63 20.60
C LYS A 461 -44.58 -23.40 19.16
N THR A 462 -43.94 -22.51 18.40
CA THR A 462 -44.32 -22.20 17.02
C THR A 462 -43.67 -23.20 16.07
N PRO A 463 -44.41 -23.82 15.15
CA PRO A 463 -43.83 -24.69 14.14
C PRO A 463 -42.75 -23.98 13.34
N GLN A 464 -41.56 -24.59 13.25
CA GLN A 464 -40.41 -23.99 12.56
C GLN A 464 -40.59 -23.87 11.05
N LEU A 465 -41.52 -24.61 10.47
CA LEU A 465 -41.82 -24.59 9.05
C LEU A 465 -43.13 -23.82 8.80
N PHE A 466 -43.02 -22.80 7.95
CA PHE A 466 -44.20 -22.12 7.44
C PHE A 466 -44.96 -23.11 6.54
N PRO A 467 -46.31 -23.20 6.63
CA PRO A 467 -47.08 -24.20 5.90
C PRO A 467 -46.88 -24.03 4.39
N GLU A 468 -46.64 -25.15 3.72
CA GLU A 468 -46.55 -25.20 2.25
C GLU A 468 -47.92 -25.11 1.60
N ASP A 469 -48.94 -25.75 2.21
CA ASP A 469 -50.33 -25.81 1.78
C ASP A 469 -51.20 -24.97 2.70
N ALA A 470 -51.96 -24.05 2.16
CA ALA A 470 -52.85 -23.22 2.96
C ALA A 470 -54.05 -22.69 2.17
N ALA A 471 -55.23 -22.61 2.83
CA ALA A 471 -56.36 -21.83 2.35
C ALA A 471 -56.08 -20.35 2.63
N VAL A 472 -55.96 -19.56 1.57
CA VAL A 472 -55.53 -18.16 1.61
C VAL A 472 -56.59 -17.26 1.02
N ALA A 473 -57.07 -16.29 1.77
CA ALA A 473 -57.95 -15.23 1.29
C ALA A 473 -57.14 -14.09 0.70
N CYS A 474 -57.47 -13.59 -0.48
CA CYS A 474 -56.90 -12.38 -1.04
C CYS A 474 -57.96 -11.51 -1.71
N GLN A 475 -57.68 -10.21 -1.79
CA GLN A 475 -58.54 -9.27 -2.48
C GLN A 475 -58.18 -9.21 -3.95
N GLY A 476 -59.20 -9.22 -4.83
CA GLY A 476 -59.04 -9.15 -6.29
C GLY A 476 -59.63 -10.33 -7.03
N VAL A 477 -59.02 -10.63 -8.16
CA VAL A 477 -59.43 -11.71 -9.08
C VAL A 477 -58.21 -12.53 -9.48
N GLU A 478 -58.42 -13.65 -10.13
CA GLU A 478 -57.34 -14.46 -10.73
C GLU A 478 -56.45 -13.61 -11.63
N GLY A 479 -55.14 -13.77 -11.51
CA GLY A 479 -54.13 -12.98 -12.19
C GLY A 479 -53.75 -11.66 -11.50
N ALA A 480 -54.37 -11.31 -10.38
CA ALA A 480 -54.03 -10.10 -9.62
C ALA A 480 -52.67 -10.22 -8.88
N TYR A 481 -52.06 -9.09 -8.55
CA TYR A 481 -50.81 -9.06 -7.76
C TYR A 481 -50.98 -9.71 -6.38
N SER A 482 -52.16 -9.69 -5.82
CA SER A 482 -52.46 -10.40 -4.56
C SER A 482 -52.30 -11.93 -4.71
N GLU A 483 -52.67 -12.50 -5.84
CA GLU A 483 -52.46 -13.92 -6.12
C GLU A 483 -50.97 -14.24 -6.29
N GLN A 484 -50.22 -13.42 -7.04
CA GLN A 484 -48.76 -13.57 -7.14
C GLN A 484 -48.08 -13.50 -5.78
N ALA A 485 -48.62 -12.68 -4.85
CA ALA A 485 -48.14 -12.64 -3.47
C ALA A 485 -48.47 -13.95 -2.74
N CYS A 486 -49.64 -14.54 -2.93
CA CYS A 486 -50.00 -15.84 -2.35
C CYS A 486 -49.04 -16.95 -2.84
N GLU A 487 -48.74 -17.00 -4.12
CA GLU A 487 -47.85 -18.00 -4.75
C GLU A 487 -46.38 -17.83 -4.27
N ARG A 488 -45.93 -16.61 -3.96
CA ARG A 488 -44.62 -16.38 -3.38
C ARG A 488 -44.51 -16.69 -1.90
N LEU A 489 -45.60 -16.55 -1.17
CA LEU A 489 -45.65 -16.80 0.27
C LEU A 489 -45.87 -18.27 0.61
N PHE A 490 -46.64 -18.98 -0.20
CA PHE A 490 -46.99 -20.38 -0.01
C PHE A 490 -46.60 -21.18 -1.24
N LYS A 491 -46.17 -22.41 -1.06
CA LYS A 491 -45.73 -23.28 -2.16
C LYS A 491 -46.91 -23.84 -2.98
N ARG A 492 -48.02 -24.08 -2.30
CA ARG A 492 -49.29 -24.61 -2.88
C ARG A 492 -50.47 -23.93 -2.22
N PRO A 493 -50.76 -22.64 -2.51
CA PRO A 493 -51.92 -21.96 -1.94
C PRO A 493 -53.22 -22.40 -2.58
N SER A 494 -54.26 -22.63 -1.79
CA SER A 494 -55.63 -22.65 -2.25
C SER A 494 -56.19 -21.25 -2.11
N THR A 495 -56.12 -20.45 -3.18
CA THR A 495 -56.47 -19.03 -3.14
C THR A 495 -57.96 -18.80 -3.30
N PHE A 496 -58.56 -18.02 -2.39
CA PHE A 496 -59.95 -17.57 -2.43
C PHE A 496 -59.99 -16.06 -2.65
N PHE A 497 -60.68 -15.61 -3.67
CA PHE A 497 -60.77 -14.23 -4.08
C PHE A 497 -61.96 -13.51 -3.47
N PHE A 498 -61.74 -12.34 -2.92
CA PHE A 498 -62.75 -11.48 -2.31
C PHE A 498 -62.76 -10.09 -2.94
N SER A 499 -63.92 -9.45 -2.98
CA SER A 499 -64.11 -8.15 -3.63
C SER A 499 -63.59 -6.96 -2.79
N SER A 500 -63.46 -7.15 -1.47
CA SER A 500 -63.00 -6.08 -0.56
C SER A 500 -62.02 -6.60 0.50
N PHE A 501 -61.28 -5.68 1.12
CA PHE A 501 -60.37 -6.01 2.24
C PHE A 501 -61.13 -6.53 3.45
N GLU A 502 -62.29 -5.92 3.78
CA GLU A 502 -63.15 -6.40 4.88
C GLU A 502 -63.59 -7.85 4.70
N ALA A 503 -63.90 -8.25 3.46
CA ALA A 503 -64.31 -9.61 3.17
C ALA A 503 -63.16 -10.61 3.41
N VAL A 504 -61.90 -10.21 3.17
CA VAL A 504 -60.70 -11.02 3.51
C VAL A 504 -60.60 -11.20 5.01
N PHE A 505 -60.71 -10.11 5.79
CA PHE A 505 -60.69 -10.19 7.26
C PHE A 505 -61.83 -11.06 7.80
N SER A 506 -63.05 -10.89 7.29
CA SER A 506 -64.21 -11.69 7.65
C SER A 506 -64.06 -13.18 7.32
N ALA A 507 -63.41 -13.51 6.21
CA ALA A 507 -63.14 -14.89 5.81
C ALA A 507 -62.20 -15.61 6.79
N ILE A 508 -61.20 -14.89 7.28
CA ILE A 508 -60.27 -15.42 8.30
C ILE A 508 -60.98 -15.57 9.64
N GLU A 509 -61.74 -14.57 10.06
CA GLU A 509 -62.46 -14.55 11.34
C GLU A 509 -63.50 -15.66 11.43
N LYS A 510 -64.18 -15.94 10.32
CA LYS A 510 -65.15 -17.05 10.18
C LYS A 510 -64.48 -18.41 9.96
N GLY A 511 -63.19 -18.49 9.88
CA GLY A 511 -62.44 -19.72 9.71
C GLY A 511 -62.51 -20.34 8.31
N LEU A 512 -63.00 -19.60 7.30
CA LEU A 512 -63.01 -20.04 5.90
C LEU A 512 -61.61 -20.16 5.32
N CYS A 513 -60.77 -19.24 5.68
CA CYS A 513 -59.35 -19.22 5.32
C CYS A 513 -58.50 -19.08 6.57
N ARG A 514 -57.32 -19.73 6.58
CA ARG A 514 -56.38 -19.65 7.69
C ARG A 514 -55.48 -18.41 7.60
N TYR A 515 -55.25 -17.96 6.41
CA TYR A 515 -54.37 -16.82 6.12
C TYR A 515 -55.06 -15.84 5.19
N GLY A 516 -54.66 -14.56 5.29
CA GLY A 516 -55.06 -13.52 4.36
C GLY A 516 -53.82 -12.83 3.81
N VAL A 517 -53.84 -12.52 2.53
CA VAL A 517 -52.79 -11.76 1.85
C VAL A 517 -53.36 -10.42 1.41
N LEU A 518 -52.77 -9.35 1.92
CA LEU A 518 -53.23 -7.97 1.77
C LEU A 518 -52.07 -7.02 1.48
N PRO A 519 -52.28 -6.02 0.60
CA PRO A 519 -51.23 -5.01 0.36
C PRO A 519 -51.16 -4.04 1.56
N LEU A 520 -49.96 -3.81 2.06
CA LEU A 520 -49.70 -2.83 3.14
C LEU A 520 -49.20 -1.50 2.60
N GLU A 521 -48.27 -1.55 1.66
CA GLU A 521 -47.64 -0.37 1.09
C GLU A 521 -47.38 -0.51 -0.39
N ASN A 522 -47.42 0.62 -1.07
CA ASN A 522 -46.98 0.78 -2.46
C ASN A 522 -45.94 1.87 -2.53
N SER A 523 -44.84 1.62 -3.22
CA SER A 523 -43.71 2.57 -3.31
C SER A 523 -44.07 3.93 -3.95
N THR A 524 -45.12 3.94 -4.76
CA THR A 524 -45.60 5.14 -5.47
C THR A 524 -46.80 5.79 -4.80
N ALA A 525 -47.75 4.95 -4.31
CA ALA A 525 -49.02 5.42 -3.72
C ALA A 525 -49.00 5.49 -2.17
N GLY A 526 -47.93 5.01 -1.55
CA GLY A 526 -47.81 5.02 -0.07
C GLY A 526 -48.59 3.89 0.61
N SER A 527 -48.94 4.13 1.88
CA SER A 527 -49.62 3.14 2.73
C SER A 527 -51.07 2.91 2.32
N VAL A 528 -51.54 1.65 2.38
CA VAL A 528 -52.92 1.28 2.14
C VAL A 528 -53.73 1.43 3.44
N ASN A 529 -54.15 2.68 3.76
CA ASN A 529 -54.76 3.06 5.03
C ASN A 529 -55.99 2.17 5.39
N ALA A 530 -56.80 1.79 4.43
CA ALA A 530 -57.94 0.91 4.67
C ALA A 530 -57.57 -0.45 5.29
N VAL A 531 -56.41 -1.01 4.93
CA VAL A 531 -55.90 -2.26 5.52
C VAL A 531 -55.41 -2.03 6.95
N TYR A 532 -54.73 -0.90 7.20
CA TYR A 532 -54.30 -0.54 8.55
C TYR A 532 -55.47 -0.31 9.50
N ASP A 533 -56.54 0.36 9.04
CA ASP A 533 -57.74 0.59 9.81
C ASP A 533 -58.43 -0.72 10.21
N LEU A 534 -58.52 -1.68 9.27
CA LEU A 534 -59.06 -3.01 9.54
C LEU A 534 -58.17 -3.83 10.48
N MET A 535 -56.84 -3.69 10.39
CA MET A 535 -55.92 -4.34 11.31
C MET A 535 -56.07 -3.82 12.76
N MET A 536 -56.48 -2.58 12.93
CA MET A 536 -56.81 -2.04 14.27
C MET A 536 -58.11 -2.57 14.86
N GLN A 537 -59.04 -3.00 14.02
CA GLN A 537 -60.37 -3.52 14.43
C GLN A 537 -60.36 -5.03 14.70
N HIS A 538 -59.41 -5.78 14.07
CA HIS A 538 -59.33 -7.23 14.14
C HIS A 538 -58.06 -7.68 14.88
N ASN A 539 -58.12 -8.74 15.68
CA ASN A 539 -56.98 -9.24 16.46
C ASN A 539 -56.16 -10.26 15.66
N PHE A 540 -55.64 -9.86 14.51
CA PHE A 540 -54.77 -10.69 13.68
C PHE A 540 -53.29 -10.32 13.85
N ARG A 541 -52.43 -11.17 13.34
CA ARG A 541 -50.96 -10.98 13.41
C ARG A 541 -50.37 -11.10 12.01
N ILE A 542 -49.42 -10.22 11.68
CA ILE A 542 -48.60 -10.35 10.47
C ILE A 542 -47.58 -11.46 10.73
N VAL A 543 -47.69 -12.55 9.97
CA VAL A 543 -46.83 -13.73 10.13
C VAL A 543 -45.75 -13.79 9.07
N ARG A 544 -45.95 -13.12 7.93
CA ARG A 544 -44.95 -13.02 6.86
C ARG A 544 -45.24 -11.81 5.97
N SER A 545 -44.19 -11.30 5.30
CA SER A 545 -44.33 -10.27 4.28
C SER A 545 -43.54 -10.62 3.02
N VAL A 546 -43.97 -10.09 1.89
CA VAL A 546 -43.28 -10.23 0.60
C VAL A 546 -43.37 -8.92 -0.16
N ARG A 547 -42.30 -8.57 -0.86
CA ARG A 547 -42.30 -7.44 -1.78
C ARG A 547 -42.42 -7.95 -3.21
N ILE A 548 -43.38 -7.39 -3.96
CA ILE A 548 -43.64 -7.72 -5.35
C ILE A 548 -43.39 -6.49 -6.20
N LYS A 549 -42.70 -6.68 -7.31
CA LYS A 549 -42.56 -5.64 -8.32
C LYS A 549 -43.88 -5.60 -9.13
N VAL A 550 -44.48 -4.41 -9.21
CA VAL A 550 -45.67 -4.15 -10.00
C VAL A 550 -45.25 -3.54 -11.32
N ASP A 551 -45.42 -4.29 -12.41
CA ASP A 551 -45.14 -3.81 -13.77
C ASP A 551 -46.48 -3.65 -14.50
N HIS A 552 -46.87 -2.42 -14.84
CA HIS A 552 -48.05 -2.13 -15.61
C HIS A 552 -47.78 -2.29 -17.11
N ASN A 553 -48.68 -2.95 -17.82
CA ASN A 553 -48.58 -3.16 -19.25
C ASN A 553 -49.78 -2.48 -19.96
N LEU A 554 -49.48 -1.72 -21.01
CA LEU A 554 -50.49 -1.16 -21.87
C LEU A 554 -50.91 -2.23 -22.90
N LEU A 555 -52.17 -2.67 -22.84
CA LEU A 555 -52.74 -3.65 -23.75
C LEU A 555 -53.57 -2.96 -24.83
N ALA A 556 -53.44 -3.40 -26.06
CA ALA A 556 -54.21 -2.91 -27.19
C ALA A 556 -54.53 -4.04 -28.16
N ASN A 557 -55.47 -3.83 -29.07
CA ASN A 557 -55.79 -4.79 -30.11
C ASN A 557 -54.61 -5.07 -31.04
N PRO A 558 -54.46 -6.29 -31.57
CA PRO A 558 -53.40 -6.60 -32.50
C PRO A 558 -53.31 -5.61 -33.67
N GLY A 559 -52.13 -5.06 -33.92
CA GLY A 559 -51.90 -4.08 -34.97
C GLY A 559 -52.09 -2.62 -34.55
N ALA A 560 -52.57 -2.33 -33.35
CA ALA A 560 -52.61 -0.94 -32.83
C ALA A 560 -51.20 -0.37 -32.67
N LYS A 561 -51.05 0.89 -33.03
CA LYS A 561 -49.80 1.64 -32.80
C LYS A 561 -50.00 2.64 -31.65
N LEU A 562 -48.97 2.86 -30.87
CA LEU A 562 -49.01 3.74 -29.70
C LEU A 562 -49.50 5.16 -30.05
N GLU A 563 -49.11 5.65 -31.21
CA GLU A 563 -49.49 6.97 -31.77
C GLU A 563 -51.00 7.13 -32.06
N ASN A 564 -51.73 5.99 -32.19
CA ASN A 564 -53.15 5.98 -32.54
C ASN A 564 -54.07 5.75 -31.33
N ILE A 565 -53.49 5.57 -30.13
CA ILE A 565 -54.27 5.37 -28.90
C ILE A 565 -54.76 6.74 -28.43
N ARG A 566 -56.10 6.87 -28.28
CA ARG A 566 -56.75 8.10 -27.84
C ARG A 566 -57.32 8.00 -26.43
N GLU A 567 -57.69 6.82 -26.01
CA GLU A 567 -58.30 6.56 -24.71
C GLU A 567 -57.68 5.35 -24.07
N ILE A 568 -57.42 5.40 -22.77
CA ILE A 568 -56.89 4.32 -21.95
C ILE A 568 -57.84 4.09 -20.78
N TYR A 569 -58.32 2.88 -20.65
CA TYR A 569 -59.22 2.46 -19.58
C TYR A 569 -58.47 1.56 -18.60
N SER A 570 -58.41 1.93 -17.33
CA SER A 570 -57.82 1.13 -16.27
C SER A 570 -58.36 1.53 -14.91
N HIS A 571 -57.96 0.80 -13.88
CA HIS A 571 -58.23 1.20 -12.50
C HIS A 571 -57.55 2.51 -12.16
N GLU A 572 -58.24 3.38 -11.41
CA GLU A 572 -57.76 4.73 -11.07
C GLU A 572 -56.32 4.74 -10.49
N GLN A 573 -56.00 3.79 -9.62
CA GLN A 573 -54.66 3.67 -9.06
C GLN A 573 -53.60 3.30 -10.10
N ALA A 574 -53.90 2.44 -11.05
CA ALA A 574 -52.97 2.07 -12.12
C ALA A 574 -52.69 3.28 -13.04
N ILE A 575 -53.74 4.06 -13.36
CA ILE A 575 -53.59 5.31 -14.12
C ILE A 575 -52.71 6.30 -13.36
N SER A 576 -52.94 6.50 -12.06
CA SER A 576 -52.15 7.40 -11.21
C SER A 576 -50.68 6.98 -11.12
N GLN A 577 -50.42 5.68 -10.98
CA GLN A 577 -49.03 5.16 -10.91
C GLN A 577 -48.30 5.28 -12.25
N CYS A 578 -48.99 5.29 -13.36
CA CYS A 578 -48.47 5.44 -14.71
C CYS A 578 -48.52 6.89 -15.23
N ALA A 579 -48.91 7.88 -14.41
CA ALA A 579 -49.17 9.25 -14.84
C ALA A 579 -47.99 9.86 -15.62
N HIS A 580 -46.77 9.62 -15.20
CA HIS A 580 -45.54 10.14 -15.87
C HIS A 580 -45.36 9.55 -17.27
N PHE A 581 -45.66 8.25 -17.45
CA PHE A 581 -45.62 7.60 -18.76
C PHE A 581 -46.77 8.10 -19.65
N LEU A 582 -47.95 8.23 -19.09
CA LEU A 582 -49.15 8.67 -19.83
C LEU A 582 -49.02 10.11 -20.30
N GLN A 583 -48.42 11.01 -19.54
CA GLN A 583 -48.11 12.41 -19.94
C GLN A 583 -47.12 12.50 -21.11
N GLY A 584 -46.30 11.49 -21.33
CA GLY A 584 -45.36 11.44 -22.45
C GLY A 584 -45.93 10.86 -23.75
N LEU A 585 -47.19 10.38 -23.74
CA LEU A 585 -47.81 9.87 -24.94
C LEU A 585 -48.28 11.02 -25.87
N PRO A 586 -48.08 10.91 -27.20
CA PRO A 586 -48.63 11.88 -28.14
C PRO A 586 -50.14 11.84 -28.10
N ASN A 587 -50.83 12.93 -27.82
CA ASN A 587 -52.24 13.21 -27.61
C ASN A 587 -53.24 12.21 -28.21
#